data_db72d341643ae245448ba97edcc61eea
#
_entry.id   db72d341643ae245448ba97edcc61eea
#
_cell.length_a   1.000
_cell.length_b   1.000
_cell.length_c   1.000
_cell.angle_alpha   90.00
_cell.angle_beta   90.00
_cell.angle_gamma   90.00
#
_symmetry.space_group_name_H-M   'P 1'
#
loop_
_entity.id
_entity.type
_entity.pdbx_description
1 polymer ?
#
loop_
_entity_poly.entity_id
_entity_poly.type
_entity_poly.pdbx_seq_one_letter_code
_entity_poly.pdbx_strand_id
1 'polypeptide(L)'
;IEKANSKVFNLLLQVLDEGRLTDGNGRLIDFRNTIIIMTSNAGTRQLKDFGRGVGFTSAGIKGGLAMDEKDKEYARSIVQKSLSKQFAPEFLNRLDDIITFDQLDLNAIKRIIDLDLEGLVKRIEDLGFHFQITEKAKEMVAKKGYDVQFGARPLRRAIQTYIEDSVCEMLLDGTMKPGDTISVGKNSKKEELTFKKL
;
A
#
# COMPACT_ATOMS: atom_id res chain seq x y z
N ILE A 1 -9.19 -14.60 -0.66
CA ILE A 1 -10.07 -15.68 -1.16
C ILE A 1 -9.27 -16.94 -1.52
N GLU A 2 -8.06 -16.85 -2.07
CA GLU A 2 -7.24 -18.00 -2.50
C GLU A 2 -6.86 -18.99 -1.39
N LYS A 3 -7.00 -18.59 -0.13
CA LYS A 3 -6.77 -19.44 1.06
C LYS A 3 -8.04 -20.10 1.58
N ALA A 4 -9.18 -19.80 0.98
CA ALA A 4 -10.45 -20.38 1.39
C ALA A 4 -10.55 -21.87 1.01
N ASN A 5 -11.34 -22.60 1.78
CA ASN A 5 -11.65 -23.99 1.43
C ASN A 5 -12.44 -24.05 0.10
N SER A 6 -12.21 -25.09 -0.71
CA SER A 6 -12.90 -25.26 -2.00
C SER A 6 -14.41 -25.24 -1.89
N LYS A 7 -14.97 -25.71 -0.79
CA LYS A 7 -16.43 -25.67 -0.55
C LYS A 7 -17.00 -24.25 -0.49
N VAL A 8 -16.18 -23.25 -0.09
CA VAL A 8 -16.60 -21.84 -0.06
C VAL A 8 -16.86 -21.32 -1.46
N PHE A 9 -16.08 -21.76 -2.46
CA PHE A 9 -16.30 -21.36 -3.85
C PHE A 9 -17.65 -21.84 -4.38
N ASN A 10 -18.08 -23.06 -4.02
CA ASN A 10 -19.40 -23.58 -4.43
C ASN A 10 -20.54 -22.76 -3.81
N LEU A 11 -20.40 -22.32 -2.54
CA LEU A 11 -21.37 -21.44 -1.91
C LEU A 11 -21.40 -20.06 -2.56
N LEU A 12 -20.22 -19.52 -2.90
CA LEU A 12 -20.12 -18.24 -3.61
C LEU A 12 -20.72 -18.31 -5.02
N LEU A 13 -20.54 -19.41 -5.74
CA LEU A 13 -21.20 -19.61 -7.03
C LEU A 13 -22.73 -19.52 -6.90
N GLN A 14 -23.31 -20.16 -5.90
CA GLN A 14 -24.74 -20.06 -5.65
C GLN A 14 -25.17 -18.61 -5.39
N VAL A 15 -24.40 -17.87 -4.57
CA VAL A 15 -24.68 -16.46 -4.29
C VAL A 15 -24.58 -15.60 -5.54
N LEU A 16 -23.53 -15.81 -6.36
CA LEU A 16 -23.29 -15.04 -7.58
C LEU A 16 -24.34 -15.34 -8.68
N ASP A 17 -24.83 -16.58 -8.75
CA ASP A 17 -25.81 -17.00 -9.75
C ASP A 17 -27.25 -16.64 -9.37
N GLU A 18 -27.64 -16.99 -8.13
CA GLU A 18 -29.03 -16.90 -7.69
C GLU A 18 -29.30 -15.64 -6.83
N GLY A 19 -28.26 -14.94 -6.41
CA GLY A 19 -28.37 -13.81 -5.48
C GLY A 19 -28.89 -14.23 -4.09
N ARG A 20 -28.77 -15.50 -3.72
CA ARG A 20 -29.26 -16.04 -2.45
C ARG A 20 -28.47 -17.25 -1.99
N LEU A 21 -28.50 -17.51 -0.70
CA LEU A 21 -27.85 -18.65 -0.07
C LEU A 21 -28.77 -19.27 0.98
N THR A 22 -28.86 -20.60 0.99
CA THR A 22 -29.52 -21.31 2.09
C THR A 22 -28.50 -21.63 3.18
N ASP A 23 -28.76 -21.14 4.40
CA ASP A 23 -27.90 -21.42 5.56
C ASP A 23 -28.03 -22.87 6.06
N GLY A 24 -27.19 -23.28 7.02
CA GLY A 24 -27.23 -24.63 7.61
C GLY A 24 -28.52 -24.95 8.37
N ASN A 25 -29.37 -23.97 8.65
CA ASN A 25 -30.67 -24.12 9.31
C ASN A 25 -31.82 -24.11 8.31
N GLY A 26 -31.56 -24.10 7.01
CA GLY A 26 -32.56 -24.07 5.96
C GLY A 26 -33.17 -22.68 5.70
N ARG A 27 -32.58 -21.60 6.21
CA ARG A 27 -33.07 -20.24 5.97
C ARG A 27 -32.48 -19.70 4.67
N LEU A 28 -33.33 -19.09 3.85
CA LEU A 28 -32.93 -18.41 2.63
C LEU A 28 -32.45 -16.99 2.94
N ILE A 29 -31.19 -16.68 2.61
CA ILE A 29 -30.56 -15.37 2.79
C ILE A 29 -30.44 -14.71 1.41
N ASP A 30 -30.92 -13.47 1.31
CA ASP A 30 -30.93 -12.68 0.07
C ASP A 30 -29.67 -11.82 -0.06
N PHE A 31 -28.93 -11.98 -1.16
CA PHE A 31 -27.73 -11.22 -1.51
C PHE A 31 -27.91 -10.31 -2.72
N ARG A 32 -29.11 -10.21 -3.30
CA ARG A 32 -29.35 -9.44 -4.54
C ARG A 32 -29.04 -7.96 -4.45
N ASN A 33 -29.12 -7.40 -3.24
CA ASN A 33 -28.80 -5.98 -2.98
C ASN A 33 -27.46 -5.82 -2.26
N THR A 34 -26.49 -6.70 -2.49
CA THR A 34 -25.16 -6.66 -1.87
C THR A 34 -24.06 -6.47 -2.93
N ILE A 35 -22.97 -5.82 -2.52
CA ILE A 35 -21.73 -5.77 -3.28
C ILE A 35 -20.76 -6.75 -2.63
N ILE A 36 -20.31 -7.74 -3.41
CA ILE A 36 -19.39 -8.76 -2.94
C ILE A 36 -17.98 -8.39 -3.40
N ILE A 37 -17.09 -8.11 -2.46
CA ILE A 37 -15.70 -7.78 -2.74
C ILE A 37 -14.81 -8.90 -2.22
N MET A 38 -14.02 -9.48 -3.11
CA MET A 38 -13.06 -10.52 -2.79
C MET A 38 -11.63 -10.01 -3.02
N THR A 39 -10.75 -10.23 -2.06
CA THR A 39 -9.33 -9.87 -2.19
C THR A 39 -8.47 -11.11 -2.36
N SER A 40 -7.44 -11.02 -3.19
CA SER A 40 -6.48 -12.10 -3.44
C SER A 40 -5.09 -11.54 -3.65
N ASN A 41 -4.07 -12.33 -3.33
CA ASN A 41 -2.67 -12.07 -3.69
C ASN A 41 -2.17 -13.05 -4.77
N ALA A 42 -3.07 -13.61 -5.56
CA ALA A 42 -2.74 -14.50 -6.66
C ALA A 42 -1.76 -13.82 -7.64
N GLY A 43 -0.75 -14.57 -8.08
CA GLY A 43 0.27 -14.05 -9.02
C GLY A 43 1.40 -13.24 -8.38
N THR A 44 1.31 -12.85 -7.11
CA THR A 44 2.34 -12.02 -6.45
C THR A 44 3.72 -12.72 -6.41
N ARG A 45 3.76 -14.04 -6.25
CA ARG A 45 5.03 -14.79 -6.27
C ARG A 45 5.66 -14.79 -7.66
N GLN A 46 4.88 -15.04 -8.70
CA GLN A 46 5.32 -15.06 -10.10
C GLN A 46 5.80 -13.66 -10.54
N LEU A 47 5.15 -12.60 -10.07
CA LEU A 47 5.60 -11.22 -10.31
C LEU A 47 6.94 -10.91 -9.64
N LYS A 48 7.19 -11.46 -8.45
CA LYS A 48 8.48 -11.33 -7.76
C LYS A 48 9.62 -12.05 -8.49
N ASP A 49 9.35 -13.24 -8.98
CA ASP A 49 10.33 -14.03 -9.73
C ASP A 49 10.64 -13.35 -11.07
N PHE A 50 9.67 -12.70 -11.69
CA PHE A 50 9.85 -11.90 -12.89
C PHE A 50 10.73 -10.66 -12.65
N GLY A 51 10.54 -9.93 -11.56
CA GLY A 51 11.40 -8.79 -11.19
C GLY A 51 12.85 -9.17 -10.85
N ARG A 52 13.13 -10.46 -10.65
CA ARG A 52 14.47 -11.02 -10.39
C ARG A 52 15.11 -11.72 -11.58
N GLY A 53 14.35 -12.02 -12.65
CA GLY A 53 14.76 -12.91 -13.76
C GLY A 53 14.98 -12.19 -15.09
N VAL A 54 16.17 -12.40 -15.64
CA VAL A 54 16.57 -12.30 -17.06
C VAL A 54 16.09 -11.05 -17.80
N GLY A 55 16.90 -9.99 -17.74
CA GLY A 55 16.77 -8.83 -18.61
C GLY A 55 16.52 -7.49 -17.94
N PHE A 56 16.00 -7.47 -16.72
CA PHE A 56 15.97 -6.27 -15.91
C PHE A 56 17.26 -6.17 -15.09
N THR A 57 18.32 -5.78 -15.79
CA THR A 57 19.58 -5.39 -15.11
C THR A 57 19.24 -4.27 -14.14
N SER A 58 19.92 -4.30 -13.00
CA SER A 58 19.96 -3.25 -11.97
C SER A 58 20.17 -1.81 -12.49
N ALA A 59 20.29 -1.60 -13.78
CA ALA A 59 20.29 -0.32 -14.47
C ALA A 59 18.88 0.32 -14.59
N GLY A 60 17.79 -0.46 -14.61
CA GLY A 60 16.42 0.07 -14.60
C GLY A 60 15.95 0.51 -13.21
N ILE A 61 16.60 0.02 -12.14
CA ILE A 61 16.30 0.42 -10.76
C ILE A 61 17.00 1.74 -10.38
N LYS A 62 17.86 2.28 -11.25
CA LYS A 62 18.60 3.53 -10.98
C LYS A 62 17.77 4.81 -11.02
N GLY A 63 16.47 4.77 -10.96
CA GLY A 63 15.75 6.04 -10.92
C GLY A 63 14.24 6.02 -10.95
N GLY A 64 13.59 4.88 -11.00
CA GLY A 64 12.14 4.97 -11.14
C GLY A 64 11.39 3.82 -10.50
N LEU A 65 10.61 4.14 -9.53
CA LEU A 65 9.47 3.36 -9.05
C LEU A 65 8.33 3.31 -10.09
N ALA A 66 8.57 3.67 -11.35
CA ALA A 66 7.58 3.65 -12.42
C ALA A 66 7.86 2.50 -13.38
N MET A 67 6.91 1.58 -13.52
CA MET A 67 6.88 0.57 -14.57
C MET A 67 6.35 1.18 -15.87
N ASP A 68 6.95 0.82 -17.01
CA ASP A 68 6.42 1.15 -18.34
C ASP A 68 5.07 0.45 -18.56
N GLU A 69 4.23 0.99 -19.44
CA GLU A 69 2.89 0.41 -19.73
C GLU A 69 2.98 -1.05 -20.19
N LYS A 70 4.02 -1.41 -20.95
CA LYS A 70 4.28 -2.80 -21.38
C LYS A 70 4.55 -3.73 -20.20
N ASP A 71 5.27 -3.26 -19.20
CA ASP A 71 5.57 -4.03 -17.99
C ASP A 71 4.30 -4.22 -17.14
N LYS A 72 3.43 -3.23 -17.10
CA LYS A 72 2.12 -3.31 -16.44
C LYS A 72 1.20 -4.31 -17.13
N GLU A 73 1.11 -4.28 -18.47
CA GLU A 73 0.33 -5.25 -19.25
C GLU A 73 0.84 -6.67 -19.03
N TYR A 74 2.16 -6.85 -19.04
CA TYR A 74 2.76 -8.15 -18.77
C TYR A 74 2.48 -8.63 -17.33
N ALA A 75 2.60 -7.75 -16.35
CA ALA A 75 2.24 -8.05 -14.96
C ALA A 75 0.78 -8.47 -14.83
N ARG A 76 -0.14 -7.78 -15.49
CA ARG A 76 -1.57 -8.15 -15.57
C ARG A 76 -1.78 -9.54 -16.19
N SER A 77 -1.04 -9.86 -17.25
CA SER A 77 -1.12 -11.19 -17.89
C SER A 77 -0.67 -12.31 -16.96
N ILE A 78 0.35 -12.08 -16.14
CA ILE A 78 0.82 -13.05 -15.12
C ILE A 78 -0.26 -13.26 -14.06
N VAL A 79 -0.86 -12.17 -13.56
CA VAL A 79 -1.96 -12.25 -12.58
C VAL A 79 -3.12 -13.04 -13.16
N GLN A 80 -3.56 -12.75 -14.38
CA GLN A 80 -4.63 -13.44 -15.06
C GLN A 80 -4.36 -14.94 -15.21
N LYS A 81 -3.15 -15.32 -15.64
CA LYS A 81 -2.73 -16.72 -15.72
C LYS A 81 -2.70 -17.41 -14.35
N SER A 82 -2.35 -16.68 -13.30
CA SER A 82 -2.33 -17.21 -11.93
C SER A 82 -3.75 -17.42 -11.41
N LEU A 83 -4.66 -16.51 -11.70
CA LEU A 83 -6.08 -16.64 -11.35
C LEU A 83 -6.71 -17.85 -12.05
N SER A 84 -6.47 -18.02 -13.37
CA SER A 84 -6.99 -19.17 -14.14
C SER A 84 -6.43 -20.53 -13.68
N LYS A 85 -5.28 -20.54 -12.99
CA LYS A 85 -4.74 -21.77 -12.38
C LYS A 85 -5.33 -22.07 -11.00
N GLN A 86 -5.75 -21.05 -10.27
CA GLN A 86 -6.22 -21.18 -8.87
C GLN A 86 -7.73 -21.29 -8.76
N PHE A 87 -8.45 -20.69 -9.68
CA PHE A 87 -9.91 -20.63 -9.66
C PHE A 87 -10.49 -21.31 -10.90
N ALA A 88 -11.60 -21.99 -10.73
CA ALA A 88 -12.32 -22.61 -11.85
C ALA A 88 -12.81 -21.53 -12.82
N PRO A 89 -12.77 -21.78 -14.15
CA PRO A 89 -13.25 -20.81 -15.14
C PRO A 89 -14.69 -20.38 -14.89
N GLU A 90 -15.53 -21.28 -14.42
CA GLU A 90 -16.92 -21.00 -14.05
C GLU A 90 -17.01 -19.91 -12.99
N PHE A 91 -16.17 -19.96 -11.95
CA PHE A 91 -16.13 -18.96 -10.90
C PHE A 91 -15.64 -17.60 -11.42
N LEU A 92 -14.58 -17.59 -12.24
CA LEU A 92 -14.06 -16.35 -12.81
C LEU A 92 -15.05 -15.66 -13.76
N ASN A 93 -15.85 -16.43 -14.49
CA ASN A 93 -16.87 -15.92 -15.42
C ASN A 93 -18.09 -15.30 -14.71
N ARG A 94 -18.23 -15.51 -13.40
CA ARG A 94 -19.32 -14.91 -12.58
C ARG A 94 -18.92 -13.62 -11.88
N LEU A 95 -17.66 -13.25 -12.00
CA LEU A 95 -17.18 -11.96 -11.48
C LEU A 95 -17.51 -10.88 -12.50
N ASP A 96 -18.10 -9.79 -12.03
CA ASP A 96 -18.39 -8.61 -12.86
C ASP A 96 -17.10 -7.92 -13.30
N ASP A 97 -16.10 -7.84 -12.39
CA ASP A 97 -14.82 -7.21 -12.68
C ASP A 97 -13.67 -7.82 -11.86
N ILE A 98 -12.48 -7.78 -12.43
CA ILE A 98 -11.22 -8.20 -11.81
C ILE A 98 -10.24 -7.02 -11.81
N ILE A 99 -10.18 -6.33 -10.68
CA ILE A 99 -9.34 -5.16 -10.53
C ILE A 99 -7.93 -5.59 -10.07
N THR A 100 -6.93 -5.27 -10.87
CA THR A 100 -5.53 -5.48 -10.53
C THR A 100 -4.93 -4.18 -10.01
N PHE A 101 -4.35 -4.24 -8.80
CA PHE A 101 -3.62 -3.10 -8.24
C PHE A 101 -2.20 -3.08 -8.76
N ASP A 102 -1.79 -1.97 -9.33
CA ASP A 102 -0.42 -1.73 -9.79
C ASP A 102 0.53 -1.49 -8.60
N GLN A 103 1.83 -1.58 -8.86
CA GLN A 103 2.83 -1.20 -7.87
C GLN A 103 2.78 0.32 -7.63
N LEU A 104 3.03 0.71 -6.38
CA LEU A 104 3.06 2.12 -5.98
C LEU A 104 4.31 2.80 -6.57
N ASP A 105 4.11 3.90 -7.27
CA ASP A 105 5.18 4.79 -7.71
C ASP A 105 5.62 5.74 -6.56
N LEU A 106 6.70 6.47 -6.77
CA LEU A 106 7.24 7.40 -5.77
C LEU A 106 6.21 8.48 -5.37
N ASN A 107 5.41 8.95 -6.35
CA ASN A 107 4.40 9.98 -6.09
C ASN A 107 3.26 9.44 -5.22
N ALA A 108 2.80 8.21 -5.50
CA ALA A 108 1.81 7.54 -4.66
C ALA A 108 2.33 7.31 -3.25
N ILE A 109 3.60 6.91 -3.09
CA ILE A 109 4.23 6.72 -1.78
C ILE A 109 4.31 8.04 -1.01
N LYS A 110 4.68 9.14 -1.67
CA LYS A 110 4.68 10.48 -1.04
C LYS A 110 3.29 10.90 -0.56
N ARG A 111 2.24 10.62 -1.35
CA ARG A 111 0.85 10.88 -0.92
C ARG A 111 0.46 10.04 0.29
N ILE A 112 0.91 8.78 0.37
CA ILE A 112 0.68 7.94 1.54
C ILE A 112 1.39 8.52 2.77
N ILE A 113 2.63 9.03 2.60
CA ILE A 113 3.34 9.72 3.69
C ILE A 113 2.55 10.94 4.17
N ASP A 114 2.01 11.75 3.26
CA ASP A 114 1.21 12.92 3.62
C ASP A 114 -0.03 12.52 4.44
N LEU A 115 -0.77 11.51 3.98
CA LEU A 115 -1.94 10.97 4.70
C LEU A 115 -1.59 10.40 6.09
N ASP A 116 -0.48 9.65 6.19
CA ASP A 116 -0.04 9.08 7.46
C ASP A 116 0.45 10.18 8.43
N LEU A 117 1.00 11.28 7.92
CA LEU A 117 1.44 12.43 8.71
C LEU A 117 0.28 13.33 9.20
N GLU A 118 -0.90 13.30 8.56
CA GLU A 118 -2.03 14.17 8.96
C GLU A 118 -2.36 14.05 10.46
N GLY A 119 -2.36 12.83 10.99
CA GLY A 119 -2.61 12.59 12.41
C GLY A 119 -1.52 13.16 13.34
N LEU A 120 -0.26 13.13 12.90
CA LEU A 120 0.86 13.75 13.62
C LEU A 120 0.77 15.27 13.58
N VAL A 121 0.54 15.84 12.39
CA VAL A 121 0.40 17.29 12.18
C VAL A 121 -0.68 17.84 13.08
N LYS A 122 -1.85 17.22 13.09
CA LYS A 122 -2.96 17.66 13.96
C LYS A 122 -2.59 17.64 15.44
N ARG A 123 -1.90 16.59 15.92
CA ARG A 123 -1.45 16.54 17.33
C ARG A 123 -0.44 17.65 17.66
N ILE A 124 0.45 18.00 16.72
CA ILE A 124 1.44 19.07 16.87
C ILE A 124 0.73 20.43 16.92
N GLU A 125 -0.26 20.65 16.05
CA GLU A 125 -1.09 21.86 16.01
C GLU A 125 -1.93 22.03 17.28
N ASP A 126 -2.52 20.96 17.79
CA ASP A 126 -3.27 20.95 19.06
C ASP A 126 -2.39 21.34 20.26
N LEU A 127 -1.07 21.09 20.17
CA LEU A 127 -0.08 21.54 21.17
C LEU A 127 0.38 23.00 20.96
N GLY A 128 -0.10 23.68 19.92
CA GLY A 128 0.23 25.06 19.60
C GLY A 128 1.50 25.26 18.78
N PHE A 129 1.99 24.22 18.10
CA PHE A 129 3.14 24.28 17.20
C PHE A 129 2.71 24.09 15.74
N HIS A 130 3.61 24.39 14.81
CA HIS A 130 3.40 24.10 13.38
C HIS A 130 4.39 23.06 12.89
N PHE A 131 4.01 22.33 11.83
CA PHE A 131 4.85 21.29 11.24
C PHE A 131 4.94 21.48 9.71
N GLN A 132 6.15 21.32 9.18
CA GLN A 132 6.38 21.28 7.76
C GLN A 132 7.48 20.28 7.40
N ILE A 133 7.33 19.61 6.27
CA ILE A 133 8.29 18.63 5.76
C ILE A 133 8.62 18.91 4.30
N THR A 134 9.91 18.88 3.95
CA THR A 134 10.36 19.12 2.58
C THR A 134 10.17 17.88 1.72
N GLU A 135 9.99 18.07 0.39
CA GLU A 135 9.87 16.97 -0.58
C GLU A 135 11.07 16.02 -0.54
N LYS A 136 12.29 16.56 -0.35
CA LYS A 136 13.50 15.74 -0.23
C LYS A 136 13.50 14.85 1.03
N ALA A 137 12.89 15.33 2.12
CA ALA A 137 12.72 14.54 3.33
C ALA A 137 11.69 13.42 3.11
N LYS A 138 10.55 13.71 2.47
CA LYS A 138 9.57 12.69 2.08
C LYS A 138 10.17 11.61 1.20
N GLU A 139 10.99 11.99 0.21
CA GLU A 139 11.71 11.03 -0.65
C GLU A 139 12.65 10.11 0.13
N MET A 140 13.31 10.66 1.13
CA MET A 140 14.17 9.87 1.99
C MET A 140 13.38 8.86 2.82
N VAL A 141 12.29 9.30 3.45
CA VAL A 141 11.39 8.44 4.21
C VAL A 141 10.77 7.36 3.29
N ALA A 142 10.36 7.76 2.07
CA ALA A 142 9.86 6.83 1.07
C ALA A 142 10.86 5.73 0.75
N LYS A 143 12.14 6.09 0.52
CA LYS A 143 13.21 5.12 0.24
C LYS A 143 13.48 4.16 1.41
N LYS A 144 13.37 4.64 2.64
CA LYS A 144 13.60 3.84 3.85
C LYS A 144 12.38 3.00 4.26
N GLY A 145 11.19 3.48 3.95
CA GLY A 145 9.93 2.84 4.32
C GLY A 145 9.28 1.99 3.22
N TYR A 146 9.79 2.04 1.98
CA TYR A 146 9.28 1.21 0.90
C TYR A 146 10.09 -0.08 0.78
N ASP A 147 9.39 -1.20 0.72
CA ASP A 147 9.97 -2.51 0.45
C ASP A 147 9.27 -3.15 -0.75
N VAL A 148 10.05 -3.69 -1.69
CA VAL A 148 9.51 -4.33 -2.91
C VAL A 148 8.60 -5.53 -2.59
N GLN A 149 8.84 -6.19 -1.46
CA GLN A 149 8.05 -7.35 -1.05
C GLN A 149 6.78 -6.98 -0.27
N PHE A 150 6.89 -5.96 0.60
CA PHE A 150 5.84 -5.55 1.52
C PHE A 150 5.12 -4.27 1.08
N GLY A 151 5.60 -3.62 0.00
CA GLY A 151 5.05 -2.37 -0.51
C GLY A 151 5.21 -1.23 0.48
N ALA A 152 4.15 -0.46 0.71
CA ALA A 152 4.12 0.66 1.64
C ALA A 152 3.88 0.26 3.12
N ARG A 153 3.70 -1.03 3.44
CA ARG A 153 3.44 -1.46 4.83
C ARG A 153 4.50 -1.03 5.85
N PRO A 154 5.83 -1.08 5.53
CA PRO A 154 6.84 -0.62 6.46
C PRO A 154 6.91 0.90 6.59
N LEU A 155 6.21 1.66 5.72
CA LEU A 155 6.27 3.11 5.66
C LEU A 155 5.83 3.78 6.97
N ARG A 156 4.75 3.28 7.56
CA ARG A 156 4.24 3.79 8.84
C ARG A 156 5.27 3.68 9.96
N ARG A 157 5.98 2.55 10.00
CA ARG A 157 7.07 2.35 10.96
C ARG A 157 8.26 3.28 10.68
N ALA A 158 8.57 3.52 9.39
CA ALA A 158 9.60 4.46 9.02
C ALA A 158 9.23 5.90 9.41
N ILE A 159 7.99 6.32 9.21
CA ILE A 159 7.48 7.62 9.67
C ILE A 159 7.63 7.74 11.18
N GLN A 160 7.18 6.74 11.93
CA GLN A 160 7.32 6.72 13.37
C GLN A 160 8.78 6.89 13.80
N THR A 161 9.65 6.01 13.33
CA THR A 161 11.06 5.98 13.77
C THR A 161 11.86 7.20 13.31
N TYR A 162 11.63 7.68 12.06
CA TYR A 162 12.45 8.77 11.49
C TYR A 162 11.86 10.16 11.69
N ILE A 163 10.57 10.29 11.95
CA ILE A 163 9.91 11.59 12.11
C ILE A 163 9.31 11.74 13.51
N GLU A 164 8.35 10.87 13.90
CA GLU A 164 7.61 11.05 15.15
C GLU A 164 8.53 11.04 16.38
N ASP A 165 9.45 10.07 16.48
CA ASP A 165 10.36 9.96 17.62
C ASP A 165 11.23 11.22 17.76
N SER A 166 11.81 11.71 16.64
CA SER A 166 12.65 12.92 16.65
C SER A 166 11.86 14.21 16.95
N VAL A 167 10.62 14.29 16.46
CA VAL A 167 9.73 15.42 16.80
C VAL A 167 9.36 15.40 18.27
N CYS A 168 9.06 14.20 18.82
CA CYS A 168 8.79 14.06 20.26
C CYS A 168 9.99 14.50 21.12
N GLU A 169 11.21 14.09 20.74
CA GLU A 169 12.43 14.55 21.43
C GLU A 169 12.55 16.07 21.44
N MET A 170 12.37 16.73 20.27
CA MET A 170 12.41 18.21 20.20
C MET A 170 11.37 18.89 21.08
N LEU A 171 10.17 18.33 21.17
CA LEU A 171 9.10 18.89 22.01
C LEU A 171 9.40 18.69 23.51
N LEU A 172 10.02 17.56 23.87
CA LEU A 172 10.38 17.25 25.27
C LEU A 172 11.58 18.05 25.77
N ASP A 173 12.50 18.44 24.89
CA ASP A 173 13.68 19.25 25.25
C ASP A 173 13.33 20.65 25.79
N GLY A 174 12.06 21.05 25.69
CA GLY A 174 11.58 22.33 26.23
C GLY A 174 12.15 23.58 25.54
N THR A 175 12.84 23.42 24.41
CA THR A 175 13.41 24.51 23.60
C THR A 175 12.39 25.18 22.69
N MET A 176 11.26 24.54 22.49
CA MET A 176 10.15 24.99 21.64
C MET A 176 9.19 25.90 22.41
N LYS A 177 8.69 26.94 21.75
CA LYS A 177 7.66 27.84 22.27
C LYS A 177 6.39 27.72 21.44
N PRO A 178 5.21 27.90 22.03
CA PRO A 178 3.97 27.93 21.27
C PRO A 178 4.06 28.90 20.07
N GLY A 179 3.66 28.48 18.91
CA GLY A 179 3.77 29.21 17.64
C GLY A 179 5.03 28.90 16.83
N ASP A 180 6.01 28.19 17.38
CA ASP A 180 7.20 27.75 16.61
C ASP A 180 6.82 26.69 15.56
N THR A 181 7.59 26.65 14.47
CA THR A 181 7.43 25.67 13.40
C THR A 181 8.54 24.63 13.43
N ILE A 182 8.16 23.36 13.45
CA ILE A 182 9.08 22.23 13.27
C ILE A 182 9.28 22.00 11.78
N SER A 183 10.47 22.22 11.27
CA SER A 183 10.81 22.01 9.85
C SER A 183 11.68 20.79 9.68
N VAL A 184 11.17 19.79 8.91
CA VAL A 184 11.87 18.55 8.61
C VAL A 184 12.48 18.63 7.22
N GLY A 185 13.80 18.56 7.15
CA GLY A 185 14.58 18.57 5.93
C GLY A 185 15.43 17.32 5.76
N LYS A 186 16.13 17.22 4.62
CA LYS A 186 17.16 16.20 4.37
C LYS A 186 18.53 16.81 4.49
N ASN A 187 19.45 16.15 5.21
CA ASN A 187 20.86 16.52 5.21
C ASN A 187 21.47 16.34 3.82
N SER A 188 22.19 17.35 3.33
CA SER A 188 22.81 17.31 1.99
C SER A 188 24.01 16.37 1.93
N LYS A 189 24.67 16.09 3.04
CA LYS A 189 25.90 15.30 3.12
C LYS A 189 25.71 13.89 3.66
N LYS A 190 24.62 13.65 4.41
CA LYS A 190 24.31 12.37 5.03
C LYS A 190 22.89 11.95 4.67
N GLU A 191 22.62 10.65 4.63
CA GLU A 191 21.26 10.11 4.46
C GLU A 191 20.48 10.14 5.78
N GLU A 192 20.35 11.34 6.36
CA GLU A 192 19.66 11.59 7.63
C GLU A 192 18.67 12.74 7.46
N LEU A 193 17.60 12.73 8.24
CA LEU A 193 16.71 13.88 8.36
C LEU A 193 17.33 14.94 9.25
N THR A 194 16.99 16.18 9.00
CA THR A 194 17.36 17.33 9.83
C THR A 194 16.10 17.97 10.33
N PHE A 195 16.09 18.27 11.62
CA PHE A 195 14.99 18.94 12.29
C PHE A 195 15.46 20.33 12.67
N LYS A 196 14.66 21.33 12.36
CA LYS A 196 14.97 22.73 12.67
C LYS A 196 13.74 23.40 13.24
N LYS A 197 13.97 24.25 14.21
CA LYS A 197 13.02 25.21 14.71
C LYS A 197 13.05 26.46 13.82
N LEU A 198 11.92 26.93 13.36
CA LEU A 198 11.70 28.16 12.61
C LEU A 198 10.76 29.06 13.40
#